data_3bd0d575f50a44db87401f8746ac9c1c
#
_entry.id   3bd0d575f50a44db87401f8746ac9c1c
#
_cell.length_a   1.000
_cell.length_b   1.000
_cell.length_c   1.000
_cell.angle_alpha   90.00
_cell.angle_beta   90.00
_cell.angle_gamma   90.00
#
_symmetry.space_group_name_H-M   'P 1'
#
loop_
_entity.id
_entity.type
_entity.pdbx_description
1 polymer ?
#
loop_
_entity_poly.entity_id
_entity_poly.type
_entity_poly.pdbx_seq_one_letter_code
_entity_poly.pdbx_strand_id
1 'polypeptide(L)'
;NGAFIFASDLLRAYQGPCKISFVKLSSYKGMKTSGVVHELIGLSQIAPNDKIIVLEDIVDTGTTLLKVDEIFKAKQIKWQIASLFVKPDVYCGDREINYVGFEIPNKFIVGYGLDYHGFGRNLKDIYQLAKA
;
A
#
# COMPACT_ATOMS: atom_id res chain seq x y z
N ASN A 1 5.75 -4.15 0.33
CA ASN A 1 6.47 -4.84 -0.76
C ASN A 1 5.52 -5.30 -1.89
N GLY A 2 4.26 -5.57 -1.62
CA GLY A 2 3.31 -6.13 -2.60
C GLY A 2 3.03 -5.23 -3.80
N ALA A 3 2.99 -3.94 -3.57
CA ALA A 3 2.64 -2.95 -4.60
C ALA A 3 3.69 -2.75 -5.71
N PHE A 4 4.86 -3.43 -5.67
CA PHE A 4 5.98 -3.12 -6.58
C PHE A 4 5.66 -3.39 -8.07
N ILE A 5 4.94 -4.46 -8.38
CA ILE A 5 4.53 -4.78 -9.77
C ILE A 5 3.48 -3.78 -10.23
N PHE A 6 2.45 -3.55 -9.42
CA PHE A 6 1.42 -2.55 -9.71
C PHE A 6 2.02 -1.16 -9.94
N ALA A 7 2.94 -0.72 -9.05
CA ALA A 7 3.62 0.55 -9.20
C ALA A 7 4.45 0.62 -10.49
N SER A 8 5.16 -0.46 -10.84
CA SER A 8 5.94 -0.53 -12.08
C SER A 8 5.07 -0.37 -13.32
N ASP A 9 3.97 -1.11 -13.40
CA ASP A 9 3.09 -1.06 -14.56
C ASP A 9 2.34 0.27 -14.66
N LEU A 10 1.88 0.81 -13.52
CA LEU A 10 1.26 2.13 -13.47
C LEU A 10 2.21 3.23 -13.95
N LEU A 11 3.47 3.22 -13.48
CA LEU A 11 4.47 4.21 -13.88
C LEU A 11 4.84 4.14 -15.35
N ARG A 12 4.85 2.94 -15.93
CA ARG A 12 5.09 2.77 -17.38
C ARG A 12 3.94 3.32 -18.23
N ALA A 13 2.73 3.33 -17.68
CA ALA A 13 1.56 3.92 -18.35
C ALA A 13 1.43 5.43 -18.11
N TYR A 14 2.04 5.97 -17.04
CA TYR A 14 1.95 7.38 -16.70
C TYR A 14 2.88 8.23 -17.55
N GLN A 15 2.35 9.29 -18.15
CA GLN A 15 3.08 10.14 -19.11
C GLN A 15 3.53 11.49 -18.52
N GLY A 16 3.42 11.69 -17.23
CA GLY A 16 3.82 12.93 -16.55
C GLY A 16 5.14 12.82 -15.79
N PRO A 17 5.74 13.95 -15.39
CA PRO A 17 6.86 13.92 -14.47
C PRO A 17 6.42 13.39 -13.10
N CYS A 18 7.17 12.43 -12.56
CA CYS A 18 6.90 11.89 -11.22
C CYS A 18 8.20 11.51 -10.52
N LYS A 19 8.14 11.53 -9.20
CA LYS A 19 9.16 10.96 -8.32
C LYS A 19 8.57 9.71 -7.69
N ILE A 20 9.38 8.69 -7.50
CA ILE A 20 8.97 7.47 -6.82
C ILE A 20 9.78 7.28 -5.54
N SER A 21 9.12 6.81 -4.51
CA SER A 21 9.73 6.43 -3.25
C SER A 21 9.04 5.23 -2.65
N PHE A 22 9.77 4.44 -1.89
CA PHE A 22 9.24 3.26 -1.23
C PHE A 22 9.26 3.46 0.29
N VAL A 23 8.16 3.10 0.94
CA VAL A 23 8.04 3.09 2.39
C VAL A 23 7.85 1.64 2.86
N LYS A 24 8.66 1.20 3.79
CA LYS A 24 8.48 -0.08 4.45
C LYS A 24 7.94 0.14 5.85
N LEU A 25 6.69 -0.20 6.08
CA LEU A 25 6.10 -0.22 7.42
C LEU A 25 6.38 -1.58 8.05
N SER A 26 7.12 -1.60 9.16
CA SER A 26 7.32 -2.81 9.95
C SER A 26 6.34 -2.82 11.13
N SER A 27 5.53 -3.87 11.23
CA SER A 27 4.78 -4.16 12.44
C SER A 27 5.70 -4.94 13.39
N TYR A 28 6.25 -4.31 14.42
CA TYR A 28 6.94 -5.04 15.49
C TYR A 28 5.90 -5.74 16.36
N LYS A 29 5.87 -7.06 16.32
CA LYS A 29 5.27 -7.90 17.36
C LYS A 29 6.39 -8.21 18.36
N GLY A 30 6.43 -7.52 19.50
CA GLY A 30 7.31 -7.93 20.60
C GLY A 30 7.84 -6.79 21.46
N MET A 31 7.48 -6.83 22.72
CA MET A 31 7.99 -6.16 23.92
C MET A 31 8.73 -4.82 23.77
N LYS A 32 8.07 -3.78 24.34
CA LYS A 32 8.54 -2.40 24.55
C LYS A 32 8.74 -1.57 23.28
N THR A 33 7.67 -0.95 22.91
CA THR A 33 7.58 0.11 21.93
C THR A 33 8.32 1.35 22.40
N SER A 34 9.52 1.57 21.89
CA SER A 34 9.91 2.92 21.57
C SER A 34 9.16 3.25 20.26
N GLY A 35 8.18 4.15 20.29
CA GLY A 35 7.28 4.48 19.19
C GLY A 35 7.96 5.13 17.97
N VAL A 36 9.10 4.64 17.57
CA VAL A 36 9.81 5.09 16.38
C VAL A 36 9.47 4.12 15.24
N VAL A 37 8.51 4.53 14.42
CA VAL A 37 8.39 3.99 13.07
C VAL A 37 9.68 4.37 12.36
N HIS A 38 10.54 3.39 12.08
CA HIS A 38 11.72 3.64 11.27
C HIS A 38 11.27 4.06 9.88
N GLU A 39 11.41 5.34 9.60
CA GLU A 39 11.24 5.94 8.30
C GLU A 39 12.27 5.32 7.36
N LEU A 40 11.81 4.49 6.45
CA LEU A 40 12.65 3.88 5.44
C LEU A 40 12.46 4.63 4.14
N ILE A 41 13.48 5.43 3.79
CA ILE A 41 13.79 5.92 2.45
C ILE A 41 12.67 6.75 1.79
N GLY A 42 12.85 8.06 1.68
CA GLY A 42 12.20 8.90 0.68
C GLY A 42 11.25 10.00 1.13
N LEU A 43 10.71 10.00 2.35
CA LEU A 43 9.82 11.08 2.82
C LEU A 43 10.56 12.41 3.06
N SER A 44 11.89 12.39 3.14
CA SER A 44 12.73 13.58 3.27
C SER A 44 12.80 14.46 2.01
N GLN A 45 12.29 13.96 0.88
CA GLN A 45 12.36 14.65 -0.42
C GLN A 45 11.02 15.22 -0.89
N ILE A 46 10.00 15.24 -0.02
CA ILE A 46 8.69 15.79 -0.36
C ILE A 46 8.77 17.32 -0.29
N ALA A 47 8.50 17.98 -1.41
CA ALA A 47 8.38 19.42 -1.47
C ALA A 47 6.97 19.89 -1.05
N PRO A 48 6.79 21.13 -0.56
CA PRO A 48 5.49 21.62 -0.06
C PRO A 48 4.34 21.56 -1.06
N ASN A 49 4.64 21.57 -2.36
CA ASN A 49 3.64 21.53 -3.44
C ASN A 49 3.53 20.18 -4.13
N ASP A 50 4.26 19.16 -3.67
CA ASP A 50 4.17 17.82 -4.25
C ASP A 50 2.78 17.22 -3.97
N LYS A 51 2.18 16.65 -5.00
CA LYS A 51 0.97 15.83 -4.87
C LYS A 51 1.40 14.40 -4.59
N ILE A 52 1.01 13.88 -3.43
CA ILE A 52 1.41 12.56 -2.99
C ILE A 52 0.28 11.57 -3.26
N ILE A 53 0.62 10.50 -3.97
CA ILE A 53 -0.27 9.35 -4.15
C ILE A 53 0.45 8.12 -3.57
N VAL A 54 -0.15 7.52 -2.56
CA VAL A 54 0.30 6.24 -2.00
C VAL A 54 -0.27 5.12 -2.85
N LEU A 55 0.58 4.20 -3.28
CA LEU A 55 0.18 3.02 -4.05
C LEU A 55 0.17 1.80 -3.14
N GLU A 56 -0.95 1.10 -3.10
CA GLU A 56 -1.13 -0.17 -2.39
C GLU A 56 -1.56 -1.27 -3.35
N ASP A 57 -1.06 -2.47 -3.13
CA ASP A 57 -1.50 -3.67 -3.84
C ASP A 57 -2.90 -4.08 -3.41
N ILE A 58 -3.17 -4.04 -2.12
CA ILE A 58 -4.47 -4.38 -1.55
C ILE A 58 -4.78 -3.59 -0.30
N VAL A 59 -5.96 -3.02 -0.24
CA VAL A 59 -6.56 -2.50 0.99
C VAL A 59 -7.54 -3.55 1.52
N ASP A 60 -7.13 -4.17 2.63
CA ASP A 60 -7.93 -5.13 3.39
C ASP A 60 -8.60 -4.41 4.57
N THR A 61 -8.16 -4.60 5.80
CA THR A 61 -8.73 -3.95 7.00
C THR A 61 -8.44 -2.45 7.10
N GLY A 62 -7.46 -1.95 6.37
CA GLY A 62 -7.02 -0.55 6.42
C GLY A 62 -5.95 -0.25 7.47
N THR A 63 -5.46 -1.24 8.22
CA THR A 63 -4.43 -1.03 9.27
C THR A 63 -3.16 -0.35 8.74
N THR A 64 -2.74 -0.66 7.52
CA THR A 64 -1.59 -0.01 6.86
C THR A 64 -1.87 1.46 6.63
N LEU A 65 -3.06 1.79 6.16
CA LEU A 65 -3.45 3.17 5.87
C LEU A 65 -3.53 4.04 7.11
N LEU A 66 -3.98 3.50 8.24
CA LEU A 66 -3.98 4.21 9.53
C LEU A 66 -2.56 4.63 9.90
N LYS A 67 -1.58 3.74 9.76
CA LYS A 67 -0.17 4.07 10.04
C LYS A 67 0.40 5.11 9.08
N VAL A 68 0.07 5.01 7.80
CA VAL A 68 0.47 6.03 6.80
C VAL A 68 -0.13 7.38 7.17
N ASP A 69 -1.40 7.39 7.55
CA ASP A 69 -2.13 8.61 7.94
C ASP A 69 -1.50 9.28 9.16
N GLU A 70 -1.15 8.52 10.18
CA GLU A 70 -0.45 9.02 11.37
C GLU A 70 0.89 9.69 11.01
N ILE A 71 1.70 9.03 10.16
CA ILE A 71 3.01 9.56 9.72
C ILE A 71 2.83 10.86 8.92
N PHE A 72 1.91 10.86 7.97
CA PHE A 72 1.72 11.99 7.08
C PHE A 72 1.05 13.17 7.78
N LYS A 73 0.14 12.90 8.72
CA LYS A 73 -0.49 13.91 9.58
C LYS A 73 0.53 14.61 10.46
N ALA A 74 1.46 13.85 11.08
CA ALA A 74 2.55 14.43 11.88
C ALA A 74 3.46 15.36 11.06
N LYS A 75 3.58 15.11 9.76
CA LYS A 75 4.38 15.92 8.81
C LYS A 75 3.53 16.95 8.04
N GLN A 76 2.24 17.07 8.33
CA GLN A 76 1.29 17.93 7.62
C GLN A 76 1.23 17.67 6.10
N ILE A 77 1.46 16.43 5.68
CA ILE A 77 1.44 16.01 4.28
C ILE A 77 0.02 15.65 3.89
N LYS A 78 -0.49 16.28 2.82
CA LYS A 78 -1.74 15.87 2.16
C LYS A 78 -1.43 14.78 1.14
N TRP A 79 -2.25 13.72 1.13
CA TRP A 79 -2.03 12.59 0.27
C TRP A 79 -3.34 11.93 -0.17
N GLN A 80 -3.25 11.22 -1.26
CA GLN A 80 -4.30 10.40 -1.82
C GLN A 80 -3.83 8.95 -1.88
N ILE A 81 -4.73 8.01 -2.09
CA ILE A 81 -4.42 6.60 -2.23
C ILE A 81 -4.96 6.04 -3.54
N ALA A 82 -4.13 5.23 -4.20
CA ALA A 82 -4.53 4.36 -5.28
C ALA A 82 -4.26 2.91 -4.87
N SER A 83 -5.28 2.08 -4.88
CA SER A 83 -5.17 0.66 -4.55
C SER A 83 -5.59 -0.20 -5.74
N LEU A 84 -4.78 -1.22 -6.06
CA LEU A 84 -5.15 -2.17 -7.11
C LEU A 84 -6.37 -2.99 -6.68
N PHE A 85 -6.38 -3.49 -5.46
CA PHE A 85 -7.51 -4.21 -4.89
C PHE A 85 -8.02 -3.55 -3.61
N VAL A 86 -9.32 -3.59 -3.42
CA VAL A 86 -10.00 -3.21 -2.17
C VAL A 86 -10.98 -4.31 -1.80
N LYS A 87 -11.03 -4.64 -0.51
CA LYS A 87 -12.04 -5.54 0.06
C LYS A 87 -13.07 -4.73 0.86
N PRO A 88 -14.14 -4.25 0.22
CA PRO A 88 -15.08 -3.35 0.89
C PRO A 88 -15.77 -3.97 2.11
N ASP A 89 -15.99 -5.29 2.10
CA ASP A 89 -16.66 -6.01 3.21
C ASP A 89 -15.84 -6.04 4.51
N VAL A 90 -14.53 -5.79 4.44
CA VAL A 90 -13.62 -5.85 5.61
C VAL A 90 -12.88 -4.54 5.86
N TYR A 91 -12.92 -3.63 4.92
CA TYR A 91 -12.35 -2.31 5.12
C TYR A 91 -13.17 -1.53 6.16
N CYS A 92 -12.56 -1.19 7.28
CA CYS A 92 -13.20 -0.48 8.38
C CYS A 92 -12.56 0.88 8.68
N GLY A 93 -11.75 1.39 7.75
CA GLY A 93 -11.14 2.72 7.89
C GLY A 93 -12.09 3.84 7.45
N ASP A 94 -11.91 5.03 8.03
CA ASP A 94 -12.70 6.23 7.69
C ASP A 94 -12.17 6.96 6.44
N ARG A 95 -10.99 6.57 5.95
CA ARG A 95 -10.37 7.23 4.80
C ARG A 95 -10.99 6.74 3.50
N GLU A 96 -11.46 7.66 2.68
CA GLU A 96 -11.86 7.37 1.30
C GLU A 96 -10.67 6.85 0.50
N ILE A 97 -10.86 5.77 -0.26
CA ILE A 97 -9.89 5.25 -1.23
C ILE A 97 -10.13 6.00 -2.54
N ASN A 98 -9.22 6.92 -2.89
CA ASN A 98 -9.44 7.87 -3.99
C ASN A 98 -9.48 7.20 -5.37
N TYR A 99 -8.65 6.17 -5.56
CA TYR A 99 -8.56 5.44 -6.81
C TYR A 99 -8.58 3.94 -6.53
N VAL A 100 -9.61 3.26 -6.97
CA VAL A 100 -9.81 1.82 -6.81
C VAL A 100 -9.70 1.13 -8.16
N GLY A 101 -8.79 0.18 -8.28
CA GLY A 101 -8.69 -0.66 -9.46
C GLY A 101 -9.83 -1.68 -9.51
N PHE A 102 -9.90 -2.54 -8.50
CA PHE A 102 -10.91 -3.58 -8.40
C PHE A 102 -11.41 -3.75 -6.97
N GLU A 103 -12.71 -3.87 -6.81
CA GLU A 103 -13.32 -4.37 -5.57
C GLU A 103 -13.40 -5.89 -5.62
N ILE A 104 -12.95 -6.56 -4.57
CA ILE A 104 -12.92 -8.01 -4.49
C ILE A 104 -13.55 -8.50 -3.17
N PRO A 105 -14.15 -9.69 -3.16
CA PRO A 105 -14.66 -10.28 -1.93
C PRO A 105 -13.53 -10.60 -0.95
N ASN A 106 -13.87 -10.83 0.32
CA ASN A 106 -12.90 -11.21 1.34
C ASN A 106 -12.35 -12.63 1.10
N LYS A 107 -11.49 -12.76 0.11
CA LYS A 107 -10.75 -13.98 -0.24
C LYS A 107 -9.25 -13.73 -0.14
N PHE A 108 -8.50 -14.79 0.15
CA PHE A 108 -7.06 -14.72 0.10
C PHE A 108 -6.59 -14.86 -1.34
N ILE A 109 -5.80 -13.90 -1.78
CA ILE A 109 -5.24 -13.86 -3.14
C ILE A 109 -3.72 -13.78 -3.11
N VAL A 110 -3.07 -14.31 -4.14
CA VAL A 110 -1.62 -14.36 -4.32
C VAL A 110 -1.27 -14.13 -5.78
N GLY A 111 -0.09 -13.60 -6.04
CA GLY A 111 0.40 -13.27 -7.37
C GLY A 111 0.39 -11.76 -7.65
N TYR A 112 1.02 -11.36 -8.72
CA TYR A 112 1.16 -9.97 -9.15
C TYR A 112 1.65 -9.03 -8.01
N GLY A 113 2.67 -9.49 -7.28
CA GLY A 113 3.22 -8.77 -6.12
C GLY A 113 2.73 -9.27 -4.77
N LEU A 114 1.51 -9.79 -4.68
CA LEU A 114 0.94 -10.37 -3.46
C LEU A 114 1.58 -11.72 -3.11
N ASP A 115 1.76 -12.02 -1.82
CA ASP A 115 2.43 -13.23 -1.38
C ASP A 115 1.60 -14.13 -0.48
N TYR A 116 2.04 -15.39 -0.43
CA TYR A 116 1.68 -16.36 0.59
C TYR A 116 2.97 -16.86 1.26
N HIS A 117 3.16 -16.52 2.55
CA HIS A 117 4.38 -16.84 3.31
C HIS A 117 5.69 -16.42 2.60
N GLY A 118 5.70 -15.28 1.93
CA GLY A 118 6.87 -14.77 1.20
C GLY A 118 7.01 -15.25 -0.24
N PHE A 119 6.21 -16.23 -0.67
CA PHE A 119 6.24 -16.81 -2.02
C PHE A 119 5.09 -16.31 -2.90
N GLY A 120 5.21 -16.48 -4.21
CA GLY A 120 4.13 -16.20 -5.17
C GLY A 120 4.10 -14.79 -5.73
N ARG A 121 4.89 -13.85 -5.21
CA ARG A 121 4.90 -12.47 -5.71
C ARG A 121 5.26 -12.34 -7.19
N ASN A 122 6.03 -13.29 -7.70
CA ASN A 122 6.50 -13.37 -9.09
C ASN A 122 5.49 -14.00 -10.06
N LEU A 123 4.38 -14.51 -9.57
CA LEU A 123 3.32 -15.05 -10.44
C LEU A 123 2.74 -13.91 -11.27
N LYS A 124 2.55 -14.16 -12.57
CA LYS A 124 2.05 -13.16 -13.50
C LYS A 124 0.59 -12.78 -13.23
N ASP A 125 -0.21 -13.80 -12.92
CA ASP A 125 -1.65 -13.68 -12.72
C ASP A 125 -1.99 -13.68 -11.22
N ILE A 126 -3.23 -13.32 -10.91
CA ILE A 126 -3.78 -13.37 -9.55
C ILE A 126 -4.51 -14.70 -9.35
N TYR A 127 -4.17 -15.37 -8.27
CA TYR A 127 -4.77 -16.64 -7.88
C TYR A 127 -5.47 -16.51 -6.54
N GLN A 128 -6.64 -17.13 -6.43
CA GLN A 128 -7.33 -17.27 -5.16
C GLN A 128 -6.92 -18.60 -4.52
N LEU A 129 -6.64 -18.58 -3.22
CA LEU A 129 -6.37 -19.80 -2.48
C LEU A 129 -7.62 -20.69 -2.48
N ALA A 130 -7.47 -21.92 -2.96
CA ALA A 130 -8.54 -22.90 -2.88
C ALA A 130 -8.85 -23.22 -1.41
N LYS A 131 -10.13 -23.42 -1.09
CA LYS A 131 -10.47 -23.99 0.21
C LYS A 131 -9.97 -25.45 0.23
N ALA A 132 -9.16 -25.79 1.22
CA ALA A 132 -8.83 -27.16 1.52
C ALA A 132 -10.07 -27.91 1.98
#